data_3e42a419f62d33be76fc9c685f46f062
#
_entry.id   3e42a419f62d33be76fc9c685f46f062
#
_cell.length_a   1.000
_cell.length_b   1.000
_cell.length_c   1.000
_cell.angle_alpha   90.00
_cell.angle_beta   90.00
_cell.angle_gamma   90.00
#
_symmetry.space_group_name_H-M   'P 1'
#
loop_
_entity.id
_entity.type
_entity.pdbx_description
1 polymer ?
#
loop_
_entity_poly.entity_id
_entity_poly.type
_entity_poly.pdbx_seq_one_letter_code
_entity_poly.pdbx_strand_id
1 'polypeptide(L)'
;MQRTFATLMTAALLSQSVKAEEAEMQANHPYVGLWVTEDSYIRHELLPNGRYIEARGTRERAYEGRYQVMGTHIDYWDDTGFTADGDFIDGVLHHAGMIFYRGRRTGNHEHCRMLRIQAYPTQPLKVIAA
;
A
#
# COMPACT_ATOMS: atom_id res chain seq x y z
N MET A 1 -7.58 56.11 -12.06
CA MET A 1 -6.50 55.11 -12.01
C MET A 1 -6.89 53.99 -11.07
N GLN A 2 -7.68 53.05 -11.58
CA GLN A 2 -8.01 51.81 -10.87
C GLN A 2 -8.18 50.71 -11.91
N ARG A 3 -7.12 50.02 -12.22
CA ARG A 3 -7.15 48.74 -12.95
C ARG A 3 -5.85 48.03 -12.64
N THR A 4 -5.95 46.87 -12.00
CA THR A 4 -5.01 45.74 -12.02
C THR A 4 -4.81 45.09 -10.65
N PHE A 5 -5.86 44.45 -10.11
CA PHE A 5 -5.66 43.45 -9.02
C PHE A 5 -6.56 42.22 -9.13
N ALA A 6 -7.18 41.96 -10.28
CA ALA A 6 -8.15 40.86 -10.42
C ALA A 6 -7.57 39.56 -11.06
N THR A 7 -6.33 39.56 -11.54
CA THR A 7 -5.85 38.46 -12.42
C THR A 7 -4.96 37.42 -11.70
N LEU A 8 -4.54 37.67 -10.49
CA LEU A 8 -3.63 36.74 -9.76
C LEU A 8 -4.33 35.71 -8.86
N MET A 9 -5.61 35.85 -8.55
CA MET A 9 -6.31 34.92 -7.66
C MET A 9 -6.85 33.65 -8.34
N THR A 10 -7.04 33.66 -9.66
CA THR A 10 -7.68 32.53 -10.36
C THR A 10 -6.73 31.34 -10.55
N ALA A 11 -5.44 31.57 -10.69
CA ALA A 11 -4.46 30.49 -10.88
C ALA A 11 -4.20 29.67 -9.59
N ALA A 12 -4.29 30.29 -8.42
CA ALA A 12 -4.09 29.61 -7.14
C ALA A 12 -5.24 28.67 -6.77
N LEU A 13 -6.46 29.01 -7.13
CA LEU A 13 -7.67 28.18 -6.89
C LEU A 13 -7.69 26.93 -7.77
N LEU A 14 -7.25 27.02 -9.01
CA LEU A 14 -7.16 25.86 -9.92
C LEU A 14 -6.10 24.86 -9.46
N SER A 15 -4.96 25.32 -8.93
CA SER A 15 -3.90 24.45 -8.42
C SER A 15 -4.30 23.67 -7.16
N GLN A 16 -5.17 24.25 -6.33
CA GLN A 16 -5.68 23.58 -5.13
C GLN A 16 -6.73 22.51 -5.47
N SER A 17 -7.56 22.73 -6.48
CA SER A 17 -8.55 21.76 -6.93
C SER A 17 -7.90 20.50 -7.51
N VAL A 18 -6.85 20.62 -8.30
CA VAL A 18 -6.12 19.48 -8.87
C VAL A 18 -5.46 18.65 -7.78
N LYS A 19 -4.85 19.28 -6.77
CA LYS A 19 -4.24 18.57 -5.64
C LYS A 19 -5.26 17.84 -4.76
N ALA A 20 -6.45 18.38 -4.60
CA ALA A 20 -7.51 17.74 -3.84
C ALA A 20 -8.06 16.52 -4.59
N GLU A 21 -8.22 16.61 -5.91
CA GLU A 21 -8.67 15.51 -6.76
C GLU A 21 -7.64 14.36 -6.84
N GLU A 22 -6.35 14.69 -6.95
CA GLU A 22 -5.26 13.70 -6.88
C GLU A 22 -5.22 13.00 -5.52
N ALA A 23 -5.46 13.73 -4.42
CA ALA A 23 -5.50 13.16 -3.08
C ALA A 23 -6.72 12.24 -2.88
N GLU A 24 -7.87 12.57 -3.43
CA GLU A 24 -9.08 11.73 -3.40
C GLU A 24 -8.91 10.47 -4.26
N MET A 25 -8.30 10.56 -5.44
CA MET A 25 -7.97 9.40 -6.26
C MET A 25 -6.99 8.47 -5.54
N GLN A 26 -6.03 9.01 -4.84
CA GLN A 26 -5.05 8.23 -4.08
C GLN A 26 -5.67 7.54 -2.86
N ALA A 27 -6.68 8.15 -2.23
CA ALA A 27 -7.39 7.56 -1.09
C ALA A 27 -8.40 6.47 -1.49
N ASN A 28 -8.86 6.44 -2.73
CA ASN A 28 -9.97 5.59 -3.18
C ASN A 28 -9.56 4.31 -3.90
N HIS A 29 -8.27 4.02 -4.08
CA HIS A 29 -7.87 2.76 -4.68
C HIS A 29 -7.99 1.59 -3.68
N PRO A 30 -8.26 0.35 -4.15
CA PRO A 30 -8.53 -0.80 -3.28
C PRO A 30 -7.30 -1.33 -2.53
N TYR A 31 -6.12 -0.76 -2.79
CA TYR A 31 -4.84 -1.29 -2.31
C TYR A 31 -4.35 -0.65 -1.00
N VAL A 32 -5.04 0.38 -0.48
CA VAL A 32 -4.74 0.95 0.84
C VAL A 32 -4.76 -0.14 1.90
N GLY A 33 -3.76 -0.18 2.76
CA GLY A 33 -3.65 -1.12 3.87
C GLY A 33 -2.30 -1.84 3.92
N LEU A 34 -2.26 -2.93 4.66
CA LEU A 34 -1.05 -3.69 4.93
C LEU A 34 -0.83 -4.79 3.88
N TRP A 35 0.40 -4.88 3.39
CA TRP A 35 0.90 -5.90 2.47
C TRP A 35 2.13 -6.56 3.06
N VAL A 36 2.18 -7.89 3.08
CA VAL A 36 3.22 -8.65 3.78
C VAL A 36 3.78 -9.77 2.90
N THR A 37 5.09 -10.01 2.97
CA THR A 37 5.70 -11.20 2.39
C THR A 37 5.21 -12.46 3.13
N GLU A 38 5.31 -13.63 2.50
CA GLU A 38 4.85 -14.90 3.07
C GLU A 38 5.44 -15.18 4.46
N ASP A 39 6.73 -14.89 4.64
CA ASP A 39 7.44 -15.00 5.92
C ASP A 39 7.14 -13.86 6.89
N SER A 40 6.35 -12.86 6.46
CA SER A 40 6.02 -11.65 7.21
C SER A 40 7.25 -10.80 7.61
N TYR A 41 8.39 -11.03 6.96
CA TYR A 41 9.61 -10.29 7.24
C TYR A 41 9.53 -8.86 6.71
N ILE A 42 9.01 -8.67 5.50
CA ILE A 42 8.79 -7.34 4.92
C ILE A 42 7.30 -7.03 4.97
N ARG A 43 6.98 -5.84 5.46
CA ARG A 43 5.61 -5.34 5.57
C ARG A 43 5.55 -3.94 5.00
N HIS A 44 4.70 -3.74 3.99
CA HIS A 44 4.38 -2.43 3.42
C HIS A 44 3.01 -1.98 3.90
N GLU A 45 2.91 -0.83 4.53
CA GLU A 45 1.64 -0.19 4.84
C GLU A 45 1.41 0.97 3.86
N LEU A 46 0.42 0.81 2.99
CA LEU A 46 -0.02 1.86 2.07
C LEU A 46 -1.10 2.69 2.76
N LEU A 47 -0.79 3.94 3.06
CA LEU A 47 -1.67 4.86 3.76
C LEU A 47 -2.58 5.60 2.75
N PRO A 48 -3.81 6.00 3.15
CA PRO A 48 -4.73 6.69 2.25
C PRO A 48 -4.26 8.08 1.81
N ASN A 49 -3.27 8.66 2.49
CA ASN A 49 -2.69 9.95 2.15
C ASN A 49 -1.56 9.87 1.09
N GLY A 50 -1.38 8.71 0.42
CA GLY A 50 -0.31 8.51 -0.56
C GLY A 50 1.08 8.30 0.03
N ARG A 51 1.17 8.07 1.34
CA ARG A 51 2.42 7.71 2.01
C ARG A 51 2.49 6.20 2.23
N TYR A 52 3.70 5.64 2.21
CA TYR A 52 3.94 4.26 2.61
C TYR A 52 4.95 4.18 3.74
N ILE A 53 4.86 3.12 4.49
CA ILE A 53 5.81 2.74 5.53
C ILE A 53 6.20 1.29 5.28
N GLU A 54 7.50 1.02 5.22
CA GLU A 54 8.03 -0.33 5.14
C GLU A 54 8.69 -0.74 6.45
N ALA A 55 8.32 -1.90 6.95
CA ALA A 55 9.00 -2.55 8.07
C ALA A 55 9.73 -3.80 7.59
N ARG A 56 10.88 -4.10 8.20
CA ARG A 56 11.70 -5.29 7.94
C ARG A 56 12.07 -5.97 9.25
N GLY A 57 11.60 -7.20 9.44
CA GLY A 57 11.80 -7.92 10.70
C GLY A 57 11.29 -7.11 11.89
N THR A 58 12.17 -6.73 12.80
CA THR A 58 11.87 -5.93 13.99
C THR A 58 12.00 -4.41 13.77
N ARG A 59 12.50 -3.99 12.60
CA ARG A 59 12.64 -2.58 12.26
C ARG A 59 11.34 -2.07 11.64
N GLU A 60 10.53 -1.37 12.42
CA GLU A 60 9.17 -0.95 12.04
C GLU A 60 9.11 0.13 10.96
N ARG A 61 10.09 1.01 10.87
CA ARG A 61 10.17 2.08 9.86
C ARG A 61 11.52 2.00 9.15
N ALA A 62 11.72 0.91 8.41
CA ALA A 62 12.96 0.68 7.68
C ALA A 62 13.09 1.66 6.52
N TYR A 63 11.98 1.88 5.81
CA TYR A 63 11.84 2.87 4.74
C TYR A 63 10.47 3.51 4.82
N GLU A 64 10.38 4.72 4.31
CA GLU A 64 9.12 5.44 4.18
C GLU A 64 9.22 6.45 3.04
N GLY A 65 8.09 6.78 2.46
CA GLY A 65 8.04 7.70 1.35
C GLY A 65 6.62 7.89 0.86
N ARG A 66 6.49 8.29 -0.38
CA ARG A 66 5.21 8.42 -1.07
C ARG A 66 5.06 7.30 -2.10
N TYR A 67 3.84 7.00 -2.42
CA TYR A 67 3.50 6.09 -3.51
C TYR A 67 2.35 6.66 -4.35
N GLN A 68 2.21 6.14 -5.55
CA GLN A 68 1.08 6.42 -6.44
C GLN A 68 0.62 5.13 -7.11
N VAL A 69 -0.68 4.96 -7.23
CA VAL A 69 -1.28 3.82 -7.95
C VAL A 69 -1.97 4.32 -9.20
N MET A 70 -1.69 3.66 -10.32
CA MET A 70 -2.34 3.87 -11.61
C MET A 70 -2.87 2.52 -12.12
N GLY A 71 -4.18 2.30 -12.00
CA GLY A 71 -4.77 1.00 -12.30
C GLY A 71 -4.28 -0.09 -11.35
N THR A 72 -3.48 -1.03 -11.86
CA THR A 72 -2.83 -2.09 -11.07
C THR A 72 -1.35 -1.85 -10.84
N HIS A 73 -0.78 -0.79 -11.38
CA HIS A 73 0.62 -0.43 -11.22
C HIS A 73 0.82 0.50 -10.03
N ILE A 74 1.89 0.32 -9.27
CA ILE A 74 2.28 1.16 -8.14
C ILE A 74 3.71 1.63 -8.29
N ASP A 75 3.92 2.94 -8.13
CA ASP A 75 5.23 3.58 -8.07
C ASP A 75 5.51 4.04 -6.64
N TYR A 76 6.78 3.93 -6.24
CA TYR A 76 7.28 4.34 -4.93
C TYR A 76 8.41 5.36 -5.07
N TRP A 77 8.42 6.36 -4.21
CA TRP A 77 9.50 7.33 -4.02
C TRP A 77 9.86 7.39 -2.55
N ASP A 78 10.97 6.76 -2.21
CA ASP A 78 11.52 6.78 -0.85
C ASP A 78 12.00 8.17 -0.47
N ASP A 79 11.88 8.54 0.80
CA ASP A 79 12.30 9.86 1.28
C ASP A 79 13.83 10.06 1.21
N THR A 80 14.61 8.99 1.01
CA THR A 80 16.07 9.05 0.79
C THR A 80 16.45 9.15 -0.70
N GLY A 81 15.46 9.14 -1.61
CA GLY A 81 15.65 9.36 -3.05
C GLY A 81 15.65 8.10 -3.92
N PHE A 82 15.46 6.92 -3.36
CA PHE A 82 15.27 5.71 -4.14
C PHE A 82 13.87 5.64 -4.74
N THR A 83 13.78 5.03 -5.91
CA THR A 83 12.50 4.74 -6.57
C THR A 83 12.36 3.25 -6.78
N ALA A 84 11.13 2.78 -6.75
CA ALA A 84 10.78 1.40 -7.04
C ALA A 84 9.37 1.35 -7.60
N ASP A 85 9.00 0.23 -8.18
CA ASP A 85 7.69 -0.02 -8.74
C ASP A 85 7.18 -1.43 -8.44
N GLY A 86 5.94 -1.69 -8.76
CA GLY A 86 5.32 -3.00 -8.63
C GLY A 86 3.97 -3.07 -9.32
N ASP A 87 3.41 -4.26 -9.34
CA ASP A 87 2.12 -4.55 -9.95
C ASP A 87 1.24 -5.40 -9.05
N PHE A 88 -0.04 -5.05 -8.96
CA PHE A 88 -1.06 -5.88 -8.34
C PHE A 88 -1.62 -6.85 -9.35
N ILE A 89 -1.34 -8.13 -9.18
CA ILE A 89 -1.75 -9.22 -10.07
C ILE A 89 -2.52 -10.24 -9.24
N ASP A 90 -3.75 -10.56 -9.62
CA ASP A 90 -4.60 -11.56 -8.95
C ASP A 90 -4.70 -11.36 -7.42
N GLY A 91 -4.74 -10.10 -6.97
CA GLY A 91 -4.92 -9.76 -5.57
C GLY A 91 -3.65 -9.81 -4.71
N VAL A 92 -2.47 -10.00 -5.32
CA VAL A 92 -1.17 -9.94 -4.67
C VAL A 92 -0.31 -8.84 -5.28
N LEU A 93 0.60 -8.26 -4.50
CA LEU A 93 1.53 -7.25 -4.96
C LEU A 93 2.86 -7.92 -5.33
N HIS A 94 3.26 -7.77 -6.59
CA HIS A 94 4.59 -8.14 -7.09
C HIS A 94 5.48 -6.91 -7.04
N HIS A 95 6.51 -6.93 -6.21
CA HIS A 95 7.41 -5.80 -6.01
C HIS A 95 8.83 -6.28 -5.67
N ALA A 96 9.85 -5.74 -6.35
CA ALA A 96 11.26 -6.05 -6.13
C ALA A 96 11.58 -7.56 -6.14
N GLY A 97 10.93 -8.34 -7.01
CA GLY A 97 11.10 -9.79 -7.12
C GLY A 97 10.45 -10.60 -5.98
N MET A 98 9.66 -9.95 -5.13
CA MET A 98 8.93 -10.56 -4.02
C MET A 98 7.43 -10.48 -4.25
N ILE A 99 6.68 -11.34 -3.55
CA ILE A 99 5.22 -11.35 -3.55
C ILE A 99 4.73 -10.97 -2.16
N PHE A 100 3.83 -9.98 -2.13
CA PHE A 100 3.19 -9.51 -0.92
C PHE A 100 1.71 -9.84 -0.96
N TYR A 101 1.23 -10.40 0.12
CA TYR A 101 -0.16 -10.75 0.33
C TYR A 101 -0.86 -9.69 1.18
N ARG A 102 -2.17 -9.58 1.03
CA ARG A 102 -2.97 -8.68 1.86
C ARG A 102 -2.85 -9.07 3.34
N GLY A 103 -2.22 -8.21 4.14
CA GLY A 103 -2.16 -8.35 5.58
C GLY A 103 -3.43 -7.86 6.27
N ARG A 104 -3.68 -8.35 7.48
CA ARG A 104 -4.70 -7.78 8.37
C ARG A 104 -4.00 -6.92 9.41
N ARG A 105 -4.48 -5.73 9.61
CA ARG A 105 -4.07 -4.88 10.74
C ARG A 105 -4.63 -5.53 12.01
N THR A 106 -3.85 -6.33 12.67
CA THR A 106 -4.20 -6.81 14.01
C THR A 106 -3.52 -5.91 15.02
N GLY A 107 -4.31 -5.28 15.88
CA GLY A 107 -3.82 -4.37 16.92
C GLY A 107 -2.98 -5.02 18.02
N ASN A 108 -2.55 -6.28 17.86
CA ASN A 108 -1.67 -6.98 18.79
C ASN A 108 -0.84 -8.02 18.06
N HIS A 109 0.46 -7.98 18.30
CA HIS A 109 1.47 -8.92 17.81
C HIS A 109 1.18 -10.42 18.13
N GLU A 110 0.34 -10.71 19.08
CA GLU A 110 0.00 -12.08 19.47
C GLU A 110 -1.03 -12.75 18.55
N HIS A 111 -1.86 -11.99 17.88
CA HIS A 111 -2.93 -12.55 17.04
C HIS A 111 -2.43 -13.14 15.71
N CYS A 112 -1.33 -12.64 15.17
CA CYS A 112 -0.70 -13.19 13.94
C CYS A 112 -0.16 -14.60 14.15
N ARG A 113 0.22 -14.97 15.39
CA ARG A 113 0.72 -16.31 15.71
C ARG A 113 -0.39 -17.36 15.77
N MET A 114 -1.60 -16.95 16.14
CA MET A 114 -2.76 -17.84 16.27
C MET A 114 -3.45 -18.16 14.93
N LEU A 115 -3.44 -17.24 13.98
CA LEU A 115 -4.08 -17.45 12.68
C LEU A 115 -3.30 -18.37 11.74
N ARG A 116 -2.00 -18.60 12.01
CA ARG A 116 -1.18 -19.55 11.25
C ARG A 116 -1.57 -21.01 11.48
N ILE A 117 -2.29 -21.30 12.58
CA ILE A 117 -2.71 -22.69 12.95
C ILE A 117 -4.07 -23.02 12.30
N GLN A 118 -4.87 -22.04 11.88
CA GLN A 118 -6.22 -22.27 11.35
C GLN A 118 -6.32 -22.22 9.81
N ALA A 119 -5.24 -21.96 9.10
CA ALA A 119 -5.27 -21.79 7.64
C ALA A 119 -5.00 -23.08 6.84
N TYR A 120 -4.82 -24.22 7.48
CA TYR A 120 -4.80 -25.52 6.81
C TYR A 120 -6.06 -26.31 7.17
N PRO A 121 -7.09 -26.32 6.30
CA PRO A 121 -8.10 -27.35 6.41
C PRO A 121 -7.43 -28.69 6.09
N THR A 122 -7.27 -29.53 7.10
CA THR A 122 -6.95 -30.94 6.92
C THR A 122 -8.03 -31.54 6.03
N GLN A 123 -7.71 -31.74 4.77
CA GLN A 123 -8.54 -32.52 3.87
C GLN A 123 -8.58 -33.97 4.42
N PRO A 124 -9.75 -34.55 4.66
CA PRO A 124 -9.81 -35.95 5.03
C PRO A 124 -9.30 -36.78 3.86
N LEU A 125 -8.32 -37.61 4.11
CA LEU A 125 -7.86 -38.62 3.17
C LEU A 125 -9.05 -39.46 2.74
N LYS A 126 -9.43 -39.38 1.44
CA LYS A 126 -10.35 -40.33 0.84
C LYS A 126 -9.69 -41.69 0.86
N VAL A 127 -10.10 -42.52 1.81
CA VAL A 127 -9.82 -43.96 1.76
C VAL A 127 -10.59 -44.52 0.54
N ILE A 128 -9.85 -44.87 -0.50
CA ILE A 128 -10.40 -45.65 -1.59
C ILE A 128 -10.43 -47.10 -1.10
N ALA A 129 -11.60 -47.58 -0.70
CA ALA A 129 -11.82 -49.00 -0.45
C ALA A 129 -11.80 -49.73 -1.79
N ALA A 130 -10.97 -50.74 -1.84
CA ALA A 130 -10.91 -51.67 -2.96
C ALA A 130 -12.16 -52.55 -3.01
#